data_7084148ba88f560f0a878419701616e7
#
_entry.id   7084148ba88f560f0a878419701616e7
#
_cell.length_a   1.000
_cell.length_b   1.000
_cell.length_c   1.000
_cell.angle_alpha   90.00
_cell.angle_beta   90.00
_cell.angle_gamma   90.00
#
_symmetry.space_group_name_H-M   'P 1'
#
loop_
_entity.id
_entity.type
_entity.pdbx_description
1 polymer ?
#
loop_
_entity_poly.entity_id
_entity_poly.type
_entity_poly.pdbx_seq_one_letter_code
_entity_poly.pdbx_strand_id
1 'polypeptide(L)'
;MITQAQINEIKSKTSISELIGKHIRLTKGKACCPFHEEKTPSFNVNEKEQFFKCFGCGKSGDAIAFIQEYKKVDFIEAVKIVANDCGIEIDTPKEYKRPNEPVKSKEPTSWRRVVDWFAKRGISELTLREAKIEVSNEYFPQVEKNMDAICFRYYRNGELINIKYRDAKKNFKLVSGAELILYNLDAIKDSDEVWVTEGEIDCLSFIESGITNVVSVPNGASKDRNNLQYIDNCIDLLKDKKKIHLALDNDNNGRKLRNEIAARLGISKCDYVVFHECKDANEYLVAYGKEALREITENTIPFPVEGSVTISNMEDEIVDMYHNGLPAPLKIGLRGFDELAGFVKGYMTLITGIPGHGKSDFLDEITVRMLINHGWKGGFFSPENKPTKLHISKLARKIIGKAWEGEGRMTLTELSAAVTLLNNNFWWIKQKKNFTIDNLLEAVEELIETHGIDFFVVDAWNTLYHEGDDSIYISKQLQRLSIFCENKNIHLFIVAHPYKMQKEKDSEKYRVVSPYDVKGASEWYDKLDLIISVYRDFQEKQTTIHVQKVKFSHWGNVGQTSFKYHPPSGRYLDPTENTYKQIDSWVYFKQEQIEFTPQHDEEMPF
;
A
#
# COMPACT_ATOMS: atom_id res chain seq x y z
N MET A 1 -6.46 -26.04 17.71
CA MET A 1 -5.90 -25.35 16.54
C MET A 1 -5.74 -23.88 16.88
N ILE A 2 -4.60 -23.30 16.56
CA ILE A 2 -4.29 -21.93 16.98
C ILE A 2 -5.01 -20.94 16.04
N THR A 3 -5.90 -20.11 16.59
CA THR A 3 -6.63 -19.12 15.81
C THR A 3 -5.78 -17.86 15.58
N GLN A 4 -6.09 -17.06 14.55
CA GLN A 4 -5.40 -15.80 14.31
C GLN A 4 -5.55 -14.82 15.50
N ALA A 5 -6.68 -14.87 16.19
CA ALA A 5 -6.90 -14.09 17.41
C ALA A 5 -5.92 -14.50 18.52
N GLN A 6 -5.71 -15.81 18.71
CA GLN A 6 -4.72 -16.32 19.65
C GLN A 6 -3.29 -15.95 19.26
N ILE A 7 -2.95 -16.02 17.97
CA ILE A 7 -1.63 -15.58 17.47
C ILE A 7 -1.42 -14.08 17.77
N ASN A 8 -2.42 -13.25 17.52
CA ASN A 8 -2.35 -11.82 17.81
C ASN A 8 -2.25 -11.54 19.32
N GLU A 9 -2.97 -12.30 20.13
CA GLU A 9 -2.88 -12.22 21.60
C GLU A 9 -1.48 -12.62 22.09
N ILE A 10 -0.92 -13.74 21.59
CA ILE A 10 0.43 -14.19 21.89
C ILE A 10 1.44 -13.09 21.53
N LYS A 11 1.35 -12.54 20.32
CA LYS A 11 2.24 -11.46 19.87
C LYS A 11 2.14 -10.21 20.74
N SER A 12 0.93 -9.84 21.17
CA SER A 12 0.71 -8.65 21.99
C SER A 12 1.22 -8.80 23.44
N LYS A 13 1.26 -10.03 23.96
CA LYS A 13 1.74 -10.35 25.32
C LYS A 13 3.22 -10.73 25.37
N THR A 14 3.86 -10.95 24.21
CA THR A 14 5.26 -11.33 24.13
C THR A 14 6.14 -10.09 24.11
N SER A 15 7.11 -10.01 25.03
CA SER A 15 8.27 -9.12 24.89
C SER A 15 9.33 -9.83 24.05
N ILE A 16 9.59 -9.34 22.85
CA ILE A 16 10.59 -9.97 21.97
C ILE A 16 12.00 -9.94 22.57
N SER A 17 12.36 -8.87 23.29
CA SER A 17 13.66 -8.76 23.95
C SER A 17 13.81 -9.75 25.09
N GLU A 18 12.76 -9.97 25.88
CA GLU A 18 12.78 -10.96 26.97
C GLU A 18 12.87 -12.40 26.41
N LEU A 19 12.05 -12.72 25.39
CA LEU A 19 12.05 -14.02 24.76
C LEU A 19 13.42 -14.33 24.14
N ILE A 20 13.96 -13.43 23.34
CA ILE A 20 15.28 -13.60 22.70
C ILE A 20 16.38 -13.65 23.76
N GLY A 21 16.27 -12.83 24.82
CA GLY A 21 17.20 -12.79 25.94
C GLY A 21 17.35 -14.09 26.72
N LYS A 22 16.32 -14.98 26.67
CA LYS A 22 16.40 -16.35 27.23
C LYS A 22 17.31 -17.27 26.42
N HIS A 23 17.57 -16.96 25.16
CA HIS A 23 18.32 -17.80 24.23
C HIS A 23 19.70 -17.25 23.90
N ILE A 24 19.84 -15.91 23.80
CA ILE A 24 21.10 -15.23 23.51
C ILE A 24 21.26 -14.01 24.41
N ARG A 25 22.51 -13.70 24.78
CA ARG A 25 22.78 -12.53 25.62
C ARG A 25 22.65 -11.23 24.82
N LEU A 26 21.61 -10.46 25.13
CA LEU A 26 21.41 -9.13 24.55
C LEU A 26 22.12 -8.06 25.38
N THR A 27 22.82 -7.14 24.70
CA THR A 27 23.42 -5.94 25.33
C THR A 27 22.86 -4.71 24.64
N LYS A 28 21.98 -3.97 25.32
CA LYS A 28 21.26 -2.81 24.74
C LYS A 28 20.55 -3.16 23.43
N GLY A 29 19.85 -4.30 23.38
CA GLY A 29 19.10 -4.78 22.22
C GLY A 29 19.97 -5.35 21.08
N LYS A 30 21.27 -5.57 21.30
CA LYS A 30 22.19 -6.11 20.27
C LYS A 30 22.89 -7.37 20.74
N ALA A 31 23.20 -8.26 19.80
CA ALA A 31 23.96 -9.49 20.02
C ALA A 31 24.72 -9.91 18.76
N CYS A 32 25.66 -10.86 18.91
CA CYS A 32 26.12 -11.64 17.76
C CYS A 32 24.97 -12.54 17.29
N CYS A 33 24.81 -12.65 15.98
CA CYS A 33 23.69 -13.36 15.38
C CYS A 33 23.77 -14.87 15.68
N PRO A 34 22.70 -15.51 16.14
CA PRO A 34 22.69 -16.96 16.37
C PRO A 34 22.54 -17.77 15.07
N PHE A 35 22.32 -17.12 13.94
CA PHE A 35 22.01 -17.76 12.66
C PHE A 35 23.20 -17.81 11.69
N HIS A 36 24.30 -17.11 11.98
CA HIS A 36 25.56 -17.16 11.24
C HIS A 36 26.74 -16.81 12.16
N GLU A 37 27.93 -17.23 11.78
CA GLU A 37 29.14 -16.95 12.56
C GLU A 37 29.60 -15.51 12.34
N GLU A 38 29.76 -14.75 13.44
CA GLU A 38 30.30 -13.39 13.43
C GLU A 38 31.02 -13.06 14.74
N LYS A 39 31.93 -12.07 14.68
CA LYS A 39 32.67 -11.59 15.87
C LYS A 39 32.18 -10.23 16.37
N THR A 40 31.45 -9.50 15.54
CA THR A 40 30.89 -8.16 15.83
C THR A 40 29.37 -8.23 15.83
N PRO A 41 28.69 -7.69 16.86
CA PRO A 41 27.22 -7.79 16.97
C PRO A 41 26.52 -7.11 15.80
N SER A 42 25.83 -7.87 14.94
CA SER A 42 25.00 -7.38 13.85
C SER A 42 23.51 -7.67 14.02
N PHE A 43 23.16 -8.44 15.04
CA PHE A 43 21.78 -8.80 15.37
C PHE A 43 21.16 -7.75 16.29
N ASN A 44 20.07 -7.09 15.85
CA ASN A 44 19.36 -6.06 16.59
C ASN A 44 17.93 -6.50 16.91
N VAL A 45 17.48 -6.16 18.11
CA VAL A 45 16.09 -6.37 18.56
C VAL A 45 15.47 -5.01 18.84
N ASN A 46 14.34 -4.72 18.20
CA ASN A 46 13.53 -3.53 18.44
C ASN A 46 12.29 -3.91 19.27
N GLU A 47 12.30 -3.54 20.55
CA GLU A 47 11.22 -3.84 21.48
C GLU A 47 9.92 -3.09 21.16
N LYS A 48 10.01 -1.87 20.62
CA LYS A 48 8.83 -1.08 20.27
C LYS A 48 8.07 -1.68 19.08
N GLU A 49 8.80 -2.16 18.09
CA GLU A 49 8.25 -2.77 16.88
C GLU A 49 8.04 -4.28 17.03
N GLN A 50 8.43 -4.87 18.16
CA GLN A 50 8.39 -6.31 18.42
C GLN A 50 9.04 -7.12 17.28
N PHE A 51 10.22 -6.67 16.84
CA PHE A 51 10.87 -7.15 15.63
C PHE A 51 12.38 -7.28 15.83
N PHE A 52 13.00 -8.33 15.24
CA PHE A 52 14.45 -8.45 15.17
C PHE A 52 14.95 -8.35 13.73
N LYS A 53 16.18 -7.86 13.57
CA LYS A 53 16.88 -7.86 12.27
C LYS A 53 18.37 -8.07 12.46
N CYS A 54 18.91 -9.02 11.70
CA CYS A 54 20.36 -9.18 11.56
C CYS A 54 20.85 -8.45 10.31
N PHE A 55 21.75 -7.50 10.47
CA PHE A 55 22.36 -6.77 9.37
C PHE A 55 23.51 -7.53 8.68
N GLY A 56 23.96 -8.66 9.24
CA GLY A 56 24.97 -9.52 8.64
C GLY A 56 24.40 -10.53 7.66
N CYS A 57 23.38 -11.33 8.09
CA CYS A 57 22.78 -12.37 7.24
C CYS A 57 21.40 -12.02 6.68
N GLY A 58 20.85 -10.83 7.00
CA GLY A 58 19.55 -10.36 6.51
C GLY A 58 18.32 -10.97 7.20
N LYS A 59 18.46 -11.99 8.05
CA LYS A 59 17.33 -12.60 8.75
C LYS A 59 16.62 -11.61 9.65
N SER A 60 15.29 -11.63 9.61
CA SER A 60 14.44 -10.69 10.35
C SER A 60 13.08 -11.31 10.62
N GLY A 61 12.36 -10.80 11.63
CA GLY A 61 11.02 -11.26 11.96
C GLY A 61 10.59 -10.93 13.38
N ASP A 62 9.42 -11.42 13.76
CA ASP A 62 8.86 -11.30 15.11
C ASP A 62 9.37 -12.43 16.05
N ALA A 63 8.83 -12.47 17.26
CA ALA A 63 9.18 -13.48 18.27
C ALA A 63 8.95 -14.92 17.79
N ILE A 64 7.89 -15.17 17.03
CA ILE A 64 7.57 -16.50 16.49
C ILE A 64 8.58 -16.88 15.43
N ALA A 65 8.89 -15.98 14.51
CA ALA A 65 9.90 -16.19 13.47
C ALA A 65 11.29 -16.45 14.08
N PHE A 66 11.64 -15.76 15.18
CA PHE A 66 12.89 -16.03 15.90
C PHE A 66 12.94 -17.47 16.42
N ILE A 67 11.88 -17.96 17.06
CA ILE A 67 11.82 -19.32 17.59
C ILE A 67 11.86 -20.35 16.47
N GLN A 68 11.17 -20.13 15.35
CA GLN A 68 11.23 -21.01 14.18
C GLN A 68 12.68 -21.19 13.71
N GLU A 69 13.38 -20.10 13.49
CA GLU A 69 14.75 -20.11 12.99
C GLU A 69 15.77 -20.62 14.00
N TYR A 70 15.59 -20.28 15.28
CA TYR A 70 16.53 -20.65 16.34
C TYR A 70 16.43 -22.13 16.73
N LYS A 71 15.20 -22.63 16.88
CA LYS A 71 14.96 -24.03 17.27
C LYS A 71 14.77 -24.95 16.06
N LYS A 72 14.70 -24.41 14.84
CA LYS A 72 14.42 -25.15 13.59
C LYS A 72 13.13 -25.97 13.67
N VAL A 73 12.09 -25.34 14.20
CA VAL A 73 10.75 -25.92 14.34
C VAL A 73 9.78 -25.27 13.36
N ASP A 74 8.66 -25.95 13.10
CA ASP A 74 7.60 -25.36 12.27
C ASP A 74 6.86 -24.22 12.98
N PHE A 75 6.01 -23.51 12.23
CA PHE A 75 5.28 -22.36 12.74
C PHE A 75 4.37 -22.70 13.93
N ILE A 76 3.67 -23.84 13.87
CA ILE A 76 2.71 -24.25 14.90
C ILE A 76 3.46 -24.56 16.21
N GLU A 77 4.57 -25.23 16.12
CA GLU A 77 5.40 -25.54 17.27
C GLU A 77 6.07 -24.29 17.83
N ALA A 78 6.52 -23.36 16.97
CA ALA A 78 7.04 -22.07 17.41
C ALA A 78 5.96 -21.25 18.16
N VAL A 79 4.73 -21.21 17.65
CA VAL A 79 3.61 -20.53 18.33
C VAL A 79 3.33 -21.14 19.69
N LYS A 80 3.34 -22.48 19.81
CA LYS A 80 3.17 -23.18 21.10
C LYS A 80 4.26 -22.82 22.09
N ILE A 81 5.51 -22.75 21.64
CA ILE A 81 6.65 -22.38 22.49
C ILE A 81 6.50 -20.96 23.01
N VAL A 82 6.17 -20.00 22.10
CA VAL A 82 5.98 -18.60 22.48
C VAL A 82 4.77 -18.43 23.41
N ALA A 83 3.67 -19.13 23.12
CA ALA A 83 2.47 -19.10 23.96
C ALA A 83 2.74 -19.62 25.38
N ASN A 84 3.44 -20.74 25.49
CA ASN A 84 3.83 -21.29 26.78
C ASN A 84 4.73 -20.33 27.57
N ASP A 85 5.59 -19.61 26.86
CA ASP A 85 6.48 -18.60 27.45
C ASP A 85 5.73 -17.37 27.99
N CYS A 86 4.59 -17.02 27.38
CA CYS A 86 3.70 -15.94 27.82
C CYS A 86 2.59 -16.39 28.78
N GLY A 87 2.55 -17.70 29.15
CA GLY A 87 1.49 -18.26 29.99
C GLY A 87 0.11 -18.30 29.33
N ILE A 88 0.05 -18.38 28.00
CA ILE A 88 -1.20 -18.51 27.24
C ILE A 88 -1.42 -20.01 26.98
N GLU A 89 -2.51 -20.56 27.52
CA GLU A 89 -2.94 -21.91 27.18
C GLU A 89 -3.48 -21.95 25.74
N ILE A 90 -2.84 -22.75 24.90
CA ILE A 90 -3.37 -23.05 23.58
C ILE A 90 -4.37 -24.19 23.73
N ASP A 91 -5.60 -23.93 23.30
CA ASP A 91 -6.68 -24.91 23.34
C ASP A 91 -6.26 -26.30 22.79
N THR A 92 -6.68 -27.34 23.50
CA THR A 92 -6.58 -28.74 23.06
C THR A 92 -7.17 -28.95 21.66
N PRO A 93 -6.74 -29.97 20.91
CA PRO A 93 -7.23 -30.21 19.56
C PRO A 93 -8.75 -30.20 19.49
N LYS A 94 -9.33 -29.34 18.66
CA LYS A 94 -10.79 -29.34 18.41
C LYS A 94 -11.15 -30.72 17.87
N GLU A 95 -12.09 -31.41 18.54
CA GLU A 95 -12.75 -32.55 17.94
C GLU A 95 -13.59 -32.08 16.75
N TYR A 96 -13.19 -32.48 15.56
CA TYR A 96 -13.93 -32.20 14.35
C TYR A 96 -15.01 -33.25 14.13
N LYS A 97 -16.19 -32.79 13.70
CA LYS A 97 -17.27 -33.69 13.28
C LYS A 97 -16.88 -34.37 11.97
N ARG A 98 -17.09 -35.68 11.89
CA ARG A 98 -17.01 -36.38 10.60
C ARG A 98 -18.31 -36.17 9.83
N PRO A 99 -18.25 -35.91 8.52
CA PRO A 99 -19.45 -35.79 7.70
C PRO A 99 -20.14 -37.16 7.58
N ASN A 100 -21.47 -37.14 7.56
CA ASN A 100 -22.23 -38.31 7.15
C ASN A 100 -22.17 -38.46 5.63
N GLU A 101 -22.34 -39.69 5.14
CA GLU A 101 -22.48 -39.93 3.69
C GLU A 101 -23.65 -39.12 3.12
N PRO A 102 -23.48 -38.47 1.96
CA PRO A 102 -24.53 -37.64 1.35
C PRO A 102 -25.74 -38.49 1.00
N VAL A 103 -26.93 -37.92 1.19
CA VAL A 103 -28.16 -38.53 0.72
C VAL A 103 -28.24 -38.40 -0.81
N LYS A 104 -28.12 -39.50 -1.53
CA LYS A 104 -28.17 -39.49 -2.99
C LYS A 104 -29.46 -38.86 -3.51
N SER A 105 -29.34 -38.05 -4.55
CA SER A 105 -30.53 -37.49 -5.24
C SER A 105 -31.41 -38.60 -5.77
N LYS A 106 -32.72 -38.47 -5.56
CA LYS A 106 -33.73 -39.42 -6.04
C LYS A 106 -34.08 -39.23 -7.52
N GLU A 107 -33.67 -38.11 -8.12
CA GLU A 107 -33.94 -37.82 -9.53
C GLU A 107 -32.91 -38.51 -10.44
N PRO A 108 -33.32 -39.47 -11.30
CA PRO A 108 -32.39 -40.17 -12.19
C PRO A 108 -31.67 -39.26 -13.20
N THR A 109 -32.24 -38.10 -13.49
CA THR A 109 -31.70 -37.11 -14.45
C THR A 109 -30.72 -36.13 -13.86
N SER A 110 -30.57 -36.08 -12.53
CA SER A 110 -29.67 -35.10 -11.85
C SER A 110 -28.22 -35.29 -12.24
N TRP A 111 -27.72 -36.54 -12.28
CA TRP A 111 -26.34 -36.82 -12.72
C TRP A 111 -26.12 -36.39 -14.17
N ARG A 112 -27.01 -36.69 -15.09
CA ARG A 112 -26.85 -36.30 -16.51
C ARG A 112 -26.76 -34.80 -16.67
N ARG A 113 -27.62 -34.04 -15.96
CA ARG A 113 -27.54 -32.56 -15.95
C ARG A 113 -26.22 -32.03 -15.46
N VAL A 114 -25.62 -32.67 -14.45
CA VAL A 114 -24.29 -32.30 -13.92
C VAL A 114 -23.22 -32.62 -14.96
N VAL A 115 -23.23 -33.80 -15.57
CA VAL A 115 -22.27 -34.16 -16.64
C VAL A 115 -22.34 -33.14 -17.79
N ASP A 116 -23.55 -32.85 -18.28
CA ASP A 116 -23.76 -31.89 -19.38
C ASP A 116 -23.31 -30.47 -19.00
N TRP A 117 -23.43 -30.10 -17.71
CA TRP A 117 -22.98 -28.82 -17.20
C TRP A 117 -21.45 -28.73 -17.13
N PHE A 118 -20.77 -29.79 -16.70
CA PHE A 118 -19.31 -29.86 -16.68
C PHE A 118 -18.71 -30.02 -18.08
N ALA A 119 -19.40 -30.72 -18.99
CA ALA A 119 -18.98 -30.84 -20.40
C ALA A 119 -18.86 -29.45 -21.08
N LYS A 120 -19.80 -28.54 -20.77
CA LYS A 120 -19.73 -27.14 -21.24
C LYS A 120 -18.53 -26.36 -20.67
N ARG A 121 -17.91 -26.89 -19.63
CA ARG A 121 -16.69 -26.36 -18.97
C ARG A 121 -15.43 -27.10 -19.36
N GLY A 122 -15.51 -27.95 -20.41
CA GLY A 122 -14.38 -28.69 -20.88
C GLY A 122 -13.97 -29.88 -19.98
N ILE A 123 -14.79 -30.25 -19.00
CA ILE A 123 -14.50 -31.33 -18.04
C ILE A 123 -15.35 -32.55 -18.40
N SER A 124 -14.66 -33.70 -18.63
CA SER A 124 -15.28 -34.95 -19.04
C SER A 124 -15.95 -35.71 -17.90
N GLU A 125 -16.91 -36.59 -18.23
CA GLU A 125 -17.52 -37.49 -17.24
C GLU A 125 -16.49 -38.42 -16.58
N LEU A 126 -15.42 -38.78 -17.28
CA LEU A 126 -14.33 -39.59 -16.72
C LEU A 126 -13.69 -38.87 -15.53
N THR A 127 -13.28 -37.62 -15.72
CA THR A 127 -12.68 -36.77 -14.66
C THR A 127 -13.64 -36.63 -13.46
N LEU A 128 -14.94 -36.46 -13.70
CA LEU A 128 -15.91 -36.36 -12.62
C LEU A 128 -16.01 -37.65 -11.79
N ARG A 129 -15.95 -38.82 -12.45
CA ARG A 129 -15.99 -40.12 -11.77
C ARG A 129 -14.73 -40.39 -10.98
N GLU A 130 -13.57 -40.10 -11.54
CA GLU A 130 -12.26 -40.21 -10.86
C GLU A 130 -12.19 -39.28 -9.64
N ALA A 131 -12.69 -38.06 -9.76
CA ALA A 131 -12.77 -37.10 -8.67
C ALA A 131 -13.90 -37.39 -7.66
N LYS A 132 -14.65 -38.51 -7.84
CA LYS A 132 -15.76 -38.92 -6.98
C LYS A 132 -16.84 -37.86 -6.80
N ILE A 133 -17.12 -37.12 -7.88
CA ILE A 133 -18.23 -36.15 -7.90
C ILE A 133 -19.54 -36.89 -7.88
N GLU A 134 -20.45 -36.47 -7.02
CA GLU A 134 -21.80 -37.02 -6.90
C GLU A 134 -22.84 -35.92 -6.81
N VAL A 135 -24.11 -36.29 -6.89
CA VAL A 135 -25.24 -35.40 -6.68
C VAL A 135 -26.01 -35.86 -5.46
N SER A 136 -26.24 -34.95 -4.54
CA SER A 136 -27.05 -35.20 -3.34
C SER A 136 -28.22 -34.23 -3.25
N ASN A 137 -29.20 -34.56 -2.41
CA ASN A 137 -30.28 -33.65 -2.06
C ASN A 137 -30.03 -33.09 -0.66
N GLU A 138 -29.66 -31.81 -0.59
CA GLU A 138 -29.18 -31.14 0.62
C GLU A 138 -29.98 -29.92 1.00
N TYR A 139 -30.17 -29.68 2.31
CA TYR A 139 -30.79 -28.47 2.82
C TYR A 139 -29.82 -27.29 2.77
N PHE A 140 -30.26 -26.22 2.11
CA PHE A 140 -29.52 -24.97 2.02
C PHE A 140 -30.19 -23.89 2.88
N PRO A 141 -29.55 -23.43 3.98
CA PRO A 141 -30.11 -22.39 4.85
C PRO A 141 -30.38 -21.07 4.13
N GLN A 142 -29.60 -20.75 3.08
CA GLN A 142 -29.72 -19.50 2.31
C GLN A 142 -31.04 -19.42 1.52
N VAL A 143 -31.65 -20.55 1.23
CA VAL A 143 -32.93 -20.67 0.48
C VAL A 143 -34.00 -21.47 1.22
N GLU A 144 -33.71 -21.87 2.46
CA GLU A 144 -34.59 -22.57 3.41
C GLU A 144 -35.31 -23.84 2.83
N LYS A 145 -34.61 -24.55 1.95
CA LYS A 145 -35.16 -25.77 1.33
C LYS A 145 -34.09 -26.75 0.87
N ASN A 146 -34.50 -27.98 0.63
CA ASN A 146 -33.68 -29.00 0.02
C ASN A 146 -33.51 -28.74 -1.49
N MET A 147 -32.26 -28.86 -1.95
CA MET A 147 -31.86 -28.67 -3.35
C MET A 147 -30.93 -29.81 -3.77
N ASP A 148 -31.02 -30.18 -5.05
CA ASP A 148 -29.99 -31.02 -5.65
C ASP A 148 -28.67 -30.22 -5.75
N ALA A 149 -27.60 -30.79 -5.28
CA ALA A 149 -26.30 -30.17 -5.19
C ALA A 149 -25.20 -31.10 -5.67
N ILE A 150 -24.19 -30.52 -6.30
CA ILE A 150 -22.93 -31.19 -6.61
C ILE A 150 -22.14 -31.32 -5.31
N CYS A 151 -21.63 -32.53 -5.05
CA CYS A 151 -20.83 -32.86 -3.86
C CYS A 151 -19.36 -32.95 -4.22
N PHE A 152 -18.54 -32.08 -3.63
CA PHE A 152 -17.09 -32.15 -3.63
C PHE A 152 -16.64 -32.75 -2.30
N ARG A 153 -16.03 -33.95 -2.35
CA ARG A 153 -15.61 -34.69 -1.17
C ARG A 153 -14.15 -34.46 -0.88
N TYR A 154 -13.85 -34.13 0.36
CA TYR A 154 -12.49 -33.84 0.85
C TYR A 154 -11.96 -35.02 1.63
N TYR A 155 -10.89 -35.63 1.14
CA TYR A 155 -10.28 -36.80 1.73
C TYR A 155 -8.90 -36.49 2.31
N ARG A 156 -8.56 -37.18 3.41
CA ARG A 156 -7.21 -37.27 3.95
C ARG A 156 -6.90 -38.72 4.32
N ASN A 157 -5.87 -39.31 3.74
CA ASN A 157 -5.49 -40.73 3.91
C ASN A 157 -6.66 -41.68 3.60
N GLY A 158 -7.45 -41.40 2.60
CA GLY A 158 -8.64 -42.17 2.21
C GLY A 158 -9.87 -41.98 3.11
N GLU A 159 -9.78 -41.24 4.20
CA GLU A 159 -10.94 -40.92 5.07
C GLU A 159 -11.64 -39.64 4.60
N LEU A 160 -12.97 -39.67 4.61
CA LEU A 160 -13.80 -38.51 4.31
C LEU A 160 -13.79 -37.52 5.48
N ILE A 161 -13.24 -36.32 5.24
CA ILE A 161 -13.03 -35.27 6.25
C ILE A 161 -14.10 -34.18 6.18
N ASN A 162 -14.45 -33.76 4.96
CA ASN A 162 -15.46 -32.71 4.73
C ASN A 162 -16.17 -32.92 3.40
N ILE A 163 -17.29 -32.24 3.22
CA ILE A 163 -18.02 -32.20 1.93
C ILE A 163 -18.44 -30.75 1.69
N LYS A 164 -18.16 -30.25 0.48
CA LYS A 164 -18.71 -29.00 0.00
C LYS A 164 -19.81 -29.27 -1.00
N TYR A 165 -20.93 -28.65 -0.79
CA TYR A 165 -22.11 -28.73 -1.65
C TYR A 165 -22.28 -27.44 -2.44
N ARG A 166 -22.65 -27.59 -3.71
CA ARG A 166 -22.93 -26.47 -4.60
C ARG A 166 -24.25 -26.71 -5.34
N ASP A 167 -25.23 -25.83 -5.15
CA ASP A 167 -26.47 -25.87 -5.91
C ASP A 167 -26.36 -25.19 -7.29
N ALA A 168 -27.43 -25.27 -8.08
CA ALA A 168 -27.50 -24.67 -9.42
C ALA A 168 -27.42 -23.12 -9.41
N LYS A 169 -27.74 -22.47 -8.28
CA LYS A 169 -27.73 -21.01 -8.11
C LYS A 169 -26.42 -20.46 -7.53
N LYS A 170 -25.37 -21.27 -7.43
CA LYS A 170 -24.07 -20.94 -6.80
C LYS A 170 -24.16 -20.71 -5.29
N ASN A 171 -25.13 -21.30 -4.60
CA ASN A 171 -25.07 -21.37 -3.14
C ASN A 171 -24.13 -22.49 -2.73
N PHE A 172 -23.28 -22.19 -1.75
CA PHE A 172 -22.28 -23.13 -1.23
C PHE A 172 -22.56 -23.44 0.23
N LYS A 173 -22.26 -24.68 0.62
CA LYS A 173 -22.37 -25.16 1.99
C LYS A 173 -21.26 -26.17 2.26
N LEU A 174 -20.52 -25.97 3.36
CA LEU A 174 -19.61 -26.96 3.94
C LEU A 174 -20.30 -27.63 5.13
N VAL A 175 -19.88 -28.83 5.48
CA VAL A 175 -20.39 -29.51 6.68
C VAL A 175 -19.96 -28.76 7.93
N SER A 176 -20.94 -28.30 8.70
CA SER A 176 -20.68 -27.50 9.90
C SER A 176 -19.94 -28.32 10.97
N GLY A 177 -18.83 -27.75 11.48
CA GLY A 177 -17.98 -28.39 12.50
C GLY A 177 -17.01 -29.46 11.95
N ALA A 178 -17.02 -29.73 10.65
CA ALA A 178 -16.00 -30.56 10.00
C ALA A 178 -14.70 -29.76 9.80
N GLU A 179 -13.59 -30.49 9.74
CA GLU A 179 -12.27 -29.88 9.54
C GLU A 179 -12.18 -29.29 8.13
N LEU A 180 -11.60 -28.08 8.02
CA LEU A 180 -11.30 -27.47 6.74
C LEU A 180 -9.92 -27.96 6.27
N ILE A 181 -9.90 -28.63 5.13
CA ILE A 181 -8.70 -29.10 4.46
C ILE A 181 -8.74 -28.70 2.99
N LEU A 182 -7.64 -28.85 2.27
CA LEU A 182 -7.59 -28.66 0.83
C LEU A 182 -8.37 -29.78 0.12
N TYR A 183 -9.06 -29.43 -0.97
CA TYR A 183 -9.71 -30.41 -1.86
C TYR A 183 -8.64 -31.21 -2.61
N ASN A 184 -8.92 -32.48 -2.88
CA ASN A 184 -8.02 -33.43 -3.55
C ASN A 184 -6.66 -33.63 -2.82
N LEU A 185 -6.63 -33.50 -1.49
CA LEU A 185 -5.41 -33.50 -0.69
C LEU A 185 -4.58 -34.79 -0.84
N ASP A 186 -5.23 -35.94 -0.97
CA ASP A 186 -4.52 -37.23 -1.06
C ASP A 186 -3.69 -37.38 -2.36
N ALA A 187 -4.06 -36.62 -3.42
CA ALA A 187 -3.36 -36.67 -4.70
C ALA A 187 -1.93 -36.09 -4.65
N ILE A 188 -1.62 -35.28 -3.64
CA ILE A 188 -0.30 -34.65 -3.53
C ILE A 188 0.65 -35.39 -2.56
N LYS A 189 0.21 -36.49 -1.96
CA LYS A 189 0.94 -37.17 -0.89
C LYS A 189 2.36 -37.58 -1.32
N ASP A 190 2.49 -38.20 -2.47
CA ASP A 190 3.74 -38.74 -2.98
C ASP A 190 4.42 -37.83 -4.03
N SER A 191 3.94 -36.59 -4.22
CA SER A 191 4.49 -35.63 -5.17
C SER A 191 5.44 -34.63 -4.51
N ASP A 192 6.57 -34.37 -5.13
CA ASP A 192 7.50 -33.29 -4.70
C ASP A 192 6.97 -31.89 -5.01
N GLU A 193 6.09 -31.77 -5.99
CA GLU A 193 5.52 -30.51 -6.48
C GLU A 193 3.99 -30.54 -6.39
N VAL A 194 3.38 -29.40 -6.10
CA VAL A 194 1.93 -29.28 -5.95
C VAL A 194 1.40 -28.02 -6.61
N TRP A 195 0.26 -28.17 -7.30
CA TRP A 195 -0.54 -27.06 -7.80
C TRP A 195 -1.65 -26.71 -6.82
N VAL A 196 -1.86 -25.42 -6.59
CA VAL A 196 -2.93 -24.92 -5.70
C VAL A 196 -3.83 -23.98 -6.50
N THR A 197 -5.11 -24.32 -6.63
CA THR A 197 -6.13 -23.56 -7.32
C THR A 197 -7.11 -22.90 -6.33
N GLU A 198 -7.92 -21.91 -6.79
CA GLU A 198 -8.89 -21.23 -5.93
C GLU A 198 -10.19 -22.03 -5.76
N GLY A 199 -10.59 -22.79 -6.77
CA GLY A 199 -11.86 -23.52 -6.79
C GLY A 199 -11.71 -25.01 -7.14
N GLU A 200 -12.70 -25.81 -6.72
CA GLU A 200 -12.74 -27.25 -7.06
C GLU A 200 -12.87 -27.47 -8.56
N ILE A 201 -13.54 -26.54 -9.27
CA ILE A 201 -13.72 -26.62 -10.73
C ILE A 201 -12.38 -26.37 -11.44
N ASP A 202 -11.58 -25.44 -10.93
CA ASP A 202 -10.22 -25.19 -11.44
C ASP A 202 -9.31 -26.38 -11.20
N CYS A 203 -9.40 -26.99 -10.02
CA CYS A 203 -8.72 -28.25 -9.72
C CYS A 203 -9.12 -29.36 -10.72
N LEU A 204 -10.40 -29.51 -11.01
CA LEU A 204 -10.88 -30.47 -12.03
C LEU A 204 -10.39 -30.12 -13.44
N SER A 205 -10.23 -28.85 -13.76
CA SER A 205 -9.67 -28.38 -15.05
C SER A 205 -8.21 -28.80 -15.22
N PHE A 206 -7.43 -28.72 -14.16
CA PHE A 206 -6.05 -29.23 -14.13
C PHE A 206 -6.01 -30.76 -14.30
N ILE A 207 -6.86 -31.50 -13.55
CA ILE A 207 -6.95 -32.97 -13.67
C ILE A 207 -7.35 -33.37 -15.10
N GLU A 208 -8.34 -32.69 -15.70
CA GLU A 208 -8.77 -32.90 -17.08
C GLU A 208 -7.62 -32.67 -18.10
N SER A 209 -6.70 -31.77 -17.78
CA SER A 209 -5.51 -31.48 -18.60
C SER A 209 -4.34 -32.42 -18.28
N GLY A 210 -4.52 -33.43 -17.42
CA GLY A 210 -3.52 -34.43 -17.06
C GLY A 210 -2.55 -34.03 -15.94
N ILE A 211 -2.86 -32.93 -15.21
CA ILE A 211 -2.09 -32.47 -14.06
C ILE A 211 -2.82 -32.94 -12.80
N THR A 212 -2.36 -34.02 -12.19
CA THR A 212 -3.07 -34.71 -11.09
C THR A 212 -2.61 -34.30 -9.71
N ASN A 213 -1.39 -33.76 -9.55
CA ASN A 213 -0.82 -33.25 -8.30
C ASN A 213 -1.36 -31.85 -7.95
N VAL A 214 -2.67 -31.69 -8.00
CA VAL A 214 -3.37 -30.43 -7.81
C VAL A 214 -4.37 -30.50 -6.66
N VAL A 215 -4.44 -29.41 -5.88
CA VAL A 215 -5.41 -29.22 -4.80
C VAL A 215 -6.13 -27.88 -4.98
N SER A 216 -7.28 -27.70 -4.33
CA SER A 216 -7.90 -26.38 -4.26
C SER A 216 -8.24 -25.96 -2.84
N VAL A 217 -8.33 -24.63 -2.63
CA VAL A 217 -8.79 -24.10 -1.35
C VAL A 217 -10.29 -24.30 -1.19
N PRO A 218 -10.79 -24.61 0.03
CA PRO A 218 -12.21 -24.87 0.26
C PRO A 218 -13.08 -23.61 0.22
N ASN A 219 -12.49 -22.44 0.53
CA ASN A 219 -13.14 -21.13 0.53
C ASN A 219 -12.32 -20.21 -0.37
N GLY A 220 -12.94 -19.63 -1.38
CA GLY A 220 -12.29 -18.68 -2.28
C GLY A 220 -11.83 -17.41 -1.56
N ALA A 221 -11.14 -16.54 -2.29
CA ALA A 221 -10.61 -15.28 -1.80
C ALA A 221 -11.69 -14.35 -1.23
N SER A 222 -11.38 -13.66 -0.13
CA SER A 222 -12.28 -12.72 0.55
C SER A 222 -11.78 -11.29 0.44
N LYS A 223 -12.71 -10.31 0.45
CA LYS A 223 -12.36 -8.89 0.46
C LYS A 223 -11.65 -8.45 1.75
N ASP A 224 -11.98 -9.05 2.87
CA ASP A 224 -11.43 -8.67 4.18
C ASP A 224 -10.13 -9.41 4.46
N ARG A 225 -10.14 -10.40 5.36
CA ARG A 225 -8.99 -11.27 5.65
C ARG A 225 -9.28 -12.70 5.25
N ASN A 226 -8.34 -13.32 4.54
CA ASN A 226 -8.43 -14.73 4.22
C ASN A 226 -8.09 -15.56 5.48
N ASN A 227 -8.97 -16.51 5.79
CA ASN A 227 -8.69 -17.48 6.84
C ASN A 227 -7.96 -18.68 6.22
N LEU A 228 -6.64 -18.75 6.41
CA LEU A 228 -5.78 -19.81 5.87
C LEU A 228 -5.77 -21.09 6.74
N GLN A 229 -6.77 -21.31 7.60
CA GLN A 229 -6.86 -22.47 8.48
C GLN A 229 -6.73 -23.80 7.73
N TYR A 230 -7.21 -23.88 6.50
CA TYR A 230 -7.09 -25.07 5.64
C TYR A 230 -5.64 -25.35 5.22
N ILE A 231 -4.79 -24.31 5.07
CA ILE A 231 -3.35 -24.48 4.85
C ILE A 231 -2.69 -25.02 6.11
N ASP A 232 -3.02 -24.42 7.27
CA ASP A 232 -2.46 -24.85 8.56
C ASP A 232 -2.81 -26.29 8.89
N ASN A 233 -4.05 -26.72 8.57
CA ASN A 233 -4.51 -28.08 8.74
C ASN A 233 -3.84 -29.08 7.81
N CYS A 234 -3.25 -28.62 6.70
CA CYS A 234 -2.56 -29.43 5.71
C CYS A 234 -1.03 -29.21 5.72
N ILE A 235 -0.51 -28.45 6.69
CA ILE A 235 0.88 -28.00 6.69
C ILE A 235 1.87 -29.17 6.67
N ASP A 236 1.54 -30.27 7.33
CA ASP A 236 2.40 -31.46 7.37
C ASP A 236 2.67 -32.07 5.99
N LEU A 237 1.71 -31.97 5.07
CA LEU A 237 1.87 -32.43 3.68
C LEU A 237 2.51 -31.38 2.78
N LEU A 238 2.37 -30.08 3.11
CA LEU A 238 2.85 -28.96 2.29
C LEU A 238 4.29 -28.54 2.62
N LYS A 239 4.73 -28.69 3.88
CA LYS A 239 6.06 -28.24 4.33
C LYS A 239 7.22 -28.93 3.61
N ASP A 240 7.05 -30.20 3.27
CA ASP A 240 8.10 -31.04 2.67
C ASP A 240 8.10 -30.96 1.13
N LYS A 241 7.14 -30.25 0.52
CA LYS A 241 7.11 -30.03 -0.93
C LYS A 241 8.31 -29.18 -1.37
N LYS A 242 8.93 -29.57 -2.50
CA LYS A 242 10.04 -28.84 -3.09
C LYS A 242 9.56 -27.59 -3.80
N LYS A 243 8.37 -27.67 -4.45
CA LYS A 243 7.74 -26.58 -5.20
C LYS A 243 6.24 -26.53 -4.99
N ILE A 244 5.71 -25.32 -4.91
CA ILE A 244 4.29 -25.03 -4.77
C ILE A 244 3.90 -24.00 -5.82
N HIS A 245 3.10 -24.42 -6.79
CA HIS A 245 2.65 -23.60 -7.89
C HIS A 245 1.25 -23.05 -7.59
N LEU A 246 1.12 -21.74 -7.60
CA LEU A 246 -0.13 -21.05 -7.26
C LEU A 246 -0.87 -20.64 -8.53
N ALA A 247 -2.00 -21.30 -8.79
CA ALA A 247 -2.88 -21.08 -9.94
C ALA A 247 -4.24 -20.54 -9.46
N LEU A 248 -4.23 -19.36 -8.84
CA LEU A 248 -5.41 -18.71 -8.27
C LEU A 248 -6.03 -17.73 -9.27
N ASP A 249 -7.24 -17.22 -8.95
CA ASP A 249 -7.98 -16.28 -9.80
C ASP A 249 -7.14 -15.03 -10.15
N ASN A 250 -7.29 -14.54 -11.36
CA ASN A 250 -6.52 -13.41 -11.87
C ASN A 250 -7.10 -12.05 -11.45
N ASP A 251 -8.03 -12.03 -10.47
CA ASP A 251 -8.57 -10.81 -9.90
C ASP A 251 -7.78 -10.32 -8.65
N ASN A 252 -8.14 -9.15 -8.13
CA ASN A 252 -7.46 -8.56 -6.97
C ASN A 252 -7.52 -9.43 -5.71
N ASN A 253 -8.62 -10.16 -5.50
CA ASN A 253 -8.78 -11.03 -4.34
C ASN A 253 -7.94 -12.30 -4.48
N GLY A 254 -7.90 -12.89 -5.67
CA GLY A 254 -7.05 -14.04 -5.98
C GLY A 254 -5.56 -13.69 -5.86
N ARG A 255 -5.13 -12.52 -6.36
CA ARG A 255 -3.74 -12.02 -6.17
C ARG A 255 -3.38 -11.83 -4.69
N LYS A 256 -4.29 -11.30 -3.88
CA LYS A 256 -4.09 -11.16 -2.43
C LYS A 256 -3.96 -12.54 -1.76
N LEU A 257 -4.88 -13.45 -2.05
CA LEU A 257 -4.84 -14.82 -1.54
C LEU A 257 -3.55 -15.55 -1.93
N ARG A 258 -3.09 -15.41 -3.17
CA ARG A 258 -1.83 -15.93 -3.68
C ARG A 258 -0.64 -15.48 -2.84
N ASN A 259 -0.54 -14.19 -2.58
CA ASN A 259 0.55 -13.62 -1.80
C ASN A 259 0.51 -14.09 -0.33
N GLU A 260 -0.67 -14.19 0.27
CA GLU A 260 -0.86 -14.68 1.64
C GLU A 260 -0.49 -16.17 1.77
N ILE A 261 -0.87 -17.02 0.79
CA ILE A 261 -0.49 -18.44 0.75
C ILE A 261 1.03 -18.56 0.59
N ALA A 262 1.63 -17.84 -0.35
CA ALA A 262 3.08 -17.87 -0.56
C ALA A 262 3.86 -17.42 0.68
N ALA A 263 3.42 -16.37 1.35
CA ALA A 263 4.02 -15.93 2.62
C ALA A 263 3.90 -16.98 3.72
N ARG A 264 2.79 -17.76 3.75
CA ARG A 264 2.55 -18.81 4.75
C ARG A 264 3.39 -20.06 4.52
N LEU A 265 3.58 -20.46 3.25
CA LEU A 265 4.28 -21.68 2.87
C LEU A 265 5.79 -21.48 2.63
N GLY A 266 6.22 -20.24 2.46
CA GLY A 266 7.59 -19.84 2.14
C GLY A 266 7.73 -19.40 0.68
N ILE A 267 7.94 -18.12 0.47
CA ILE A 267 8.00 -17.46 -0.85
C ILE A 267 9.01 -18.15 -1.79
N SER A 268 10.15 -18.59 -1.26
CA SER A 268 11.21 -19.24 -2.05
C SER A 268 10.81 -20.59 -2.66
N LYS A 269 9.79 -21.26 -2.11
CA LYS A 269 9.25 -22.51 -2.63
C LYS A 269 8.09 -22.29 -3.60
N CYS A 270 7.55 -21.08 -3.65
CA CYS A 270 6.36 -20.77 -4.41
C CYS A 270 6.71 -20.07 -5.72
N ASP A 271 5.92 -20.38 -6.75
CA ASP A 271 5.78 -19.62 -7.96
C ASP A 271 4.29 -19.57 -8.35
N TYR A 272 3.96 -18.88 -9.42
CA TYR A 272 2.58 -18.77 -9.84
C TYR A 272 2.43 -18.72 -11.36
N VAL A 273 1.21 -18.92 -11.83
CA VAL A 273 0.82 -18.71 -13.21
C VAL A 273 -0.21 -17.59 -13.32
N VAL A 274 -0.30 -17.00 -14.52
CA VAL A 274 -1.29 -15.98 -14.88
C VAL A 274 -2.09 -16.48 -16.07
N PHE A 275 -3.41 -16.42 -15.99
CA PHE A 275 -4.32 -16.89 -17.05
C PHE A 275 -4.62 -15.82 -18.13
N HIS A 276 -3.73 -14.83 -18.29
CA HIS A 276 -3.85 -13.72 -19.26
C HIS A 276 -5.24 -13.07 -19.25
N GLU A 277 -6.00 -13.17 -20.34
CA GLU A 277 -7.34 -12.59 -20.48
C GLU A 277 -8.44 -13.35 -19.74
N CYS A 278 -8.13 -14.56 -19.19
CA CYS A 278 -9.09 -15.38 -18.45
C CYS A 278 -9.00 -15.11 -16.95
N LYS A 279 -10.15 -15.23 -16.28
CA LYS A 279 -10.21 -15.03 -14.84
C LYS A 279 -9.56 -16.18 -14.07
N ASP A 280 -9.82 -17.41 -14.47
CA ASP A 280 -9.44 -18.63 -13.76
C ASP A 280 -9.02 -19.75 -14.72
N ALA A 281 -8.59 -20.88 -14.16
CA ALA A 281 -8.13 -22.03 -14.93
C ALA A 281 -9.25 -22.68 -15.75
N ASN A 282 -10.50 -22.64 -15.28
CA ASN A 282 -11.61 -23.21 -16.03
C ASN A 282 -11.95 -22.37 -17.26
N GLU A 283 -12.00 -21.03 -17.14
CA GLU A 283 -12.17 -20.16 -18.30
C GLU A 283 -11.05 -20.37 -19.31
N TYR A 284 -9.80 -20.52 -18.84
CA TYR A 284 -8.65 -20.76 -19.70
C TYR A 284 -8.76 -22.12 -20.44
N LEU A 285 -9.16 -23.18 -19.73
CA LEU A 285 -9.41 -24.49 -20.34
C LEU A 285 -10.49 -24.42 -21.44
N VAL A 286 -11.59 -23.69 -21.18
CA VAL A 286 -12.68 -23.55 -22.15
C VAL A 286 -12.27 -22.75 -23.37
N ALA A 287 -11.46 -21.71 -23.18
CA ALA A 287 -11.03 -20.82 -24.26
C ALA A 287 -9.94 -21.44 -25.15
N TYR A 288 -8.98 -22.13 -24.56
CA TYR A 288 -7.76 -22.54 -25.25
C TYR A 288 -7.49 -24.04 -25.27
N GLY A 289 -8.23 -24.83 -24.49
CA GLY A 289 -8.11 -26.30 -24.47
C GLY A 289 -7.10 -26.84 -23.45
N LYS A 290 -7.01 -28.18 -23.38
CA LYS A 290 -6.20 -28.91 -22.39
C LYS A 290 -4.70 -28.72 -22.59
N GLU A 291 -4.27 -28.74 -23.83
CA GLU A 291 -2.86 -28.58 -24.20
C GLU A 291 -2.34 -27.21 -23.78
N ALA A 292 -3.10 -26.15 -24.04
CA ALA A 292 -2.73 -24.80 -23.64
C ALA A 292 -2.69 -24.63 -22.12
N LEU A 293 -3.62 -25.25 -21.38
CA LEU A 293 -3.58 -25.23 -19.90
C LEU A 293 -2.35 -25.99 -19.37
N ARG A 294 -1.90 -27.02 -20.07
CA ARG A 294 -0.65 -27.73 -19.73
C ARG A 294 0.58 -26.86 -20.02
N GLU A 295 0.62 -26.21 -21.18
CA GLU A 295 1.74 -25.32 -21.55
C GLU A 295 1.91 -24.16 -20.58
N ILE A 296 0.81 -23.58 -20.04
CA ILE A 296 0.91 -22.50 -19.08
C ILE A 296 1.59 -22.93 -17.77
N THR A 297 1.49 -24.21 -17.42
CA THR A 297 2.16 -24.75 -16.21
C THR A 297 3.68 -24.92 -16.38
N GLU A 298 4.19 -24.89 -17.60
CA GLU A 298 5.62 -24.90 -17.87
C GLU A 298 6.24 -23.49 -17.76
N ASN A 299 5.41 -22.45 -17.73
CA ASN A 299 5.82 -21.04 -17.71
C ASN A 299 5.46 -20.35 -16.40
N THR A 300 5.91 -20.93 -15.27
CA THR A 300 5.65 -20.36 -13.95
C THR A 300 6.49 -19.11 -13.67
N ILE A 301 5.92 -18.17 -12.94
CA ILE A 301 6.54 -16.91 -12.55
C ILE A 301 7.00 -17.02 -11.09
N PRO A 302 8.29 -16.90 -10.78
CA PRO A 302 8.76 -16.92 -9.41
C PRO A 302 8.30 -15.64 -8.69
N PHE A 303 8.05 -15.74 -7.37
CA PHE A 303 7.83 -14.55 -6.56
C PHE A 303 9.10 -13.69 -6.54
N PRO A 304 8.92 -12.34 -6.55
CA PRO A 304 10.07 -11.45 -6.47
C PRO A 304 10.85 -11.69 -5.17
N VAL A 305 12.16 -11.64 -5.27
CA VAL A 305 13.06 -11.63 -4.10
C VAL A 305 12.77 -10.33 -3.33
N GLU A 306 12.80 -10.40 -1.99
CA GLU A 306 12.58 -9.22 -1.14
C GLU A 306 13.45 -8.04 -1.62
N GLY A 307 12.80 -6.90 -1.92
CA GLY A 307 13.46 -5.72 -2.50
C GLY A 307 13.66 -5.76 -4.02
N SER A 308 13.14 -6.77 -4.74
CA SER A 308 13.10 -6.80 -6.21
C SER A 308 11.67 -6.75 -6.73
N VAL A 309 11.50 -6.15 -7.90
CA VAL A 309 10.23 -6.10 -8.63
C VAL A 309 10.41 -6.79 -9.97
N THR A 310 9.48 -7.66 -10.37
CA THR A 310 9.48 -8.27 -11.70
C THR A 310 8.62 -7.45 -12.66
N ILE A 311 8.96 -7.46 -13.94
CA ILE A 311 8.19 -6.75 -14.97
C ILE A 311 6.73 -7.22 -15.01
N SER A 312 6.51 -8.52 -14.84
CA SER A 312 5.15 -9.10 -14.80
C SER A 312 4.26 -8.56 -13.68
N ASN A 313 4.85 -8.05 -12.57
CA ASN A 313 4.08 -7.41 -11.51
C ASN A 313 3.61 -5.99 -11.86
N MET A 314 4.16 -5.41 -12.92
CA MET A 314 3.88 -4.05 -13.38
C MET A 314 3.27 -4.02 -14.79
N GLU A 315 2.97 -5.19 -15.39
CA GLU A 315 2.52 -5.29 -16.77
C GLU A 315 1.26 -4.45 -17.03
N ASP A 316 0.26 -4.57 -16.15
CA ASP A 316 -0.98 -3.80 -16.24
C ASP A 316 -0.72 -2.28 -16.15
N GLU A 317 0.18 -1.85 -15.25
CA GLU A 317 0.56 -0.45 -15.09
C GLU A 317 1.33 0.06 -16.32
N ILE A 318 2.19 -0.77 -16.91
CA ILE A 318 2.94 -0.44 -18.13
C ILE A 318 1.99 -0.32 -19.32
N VAL A 319 1.02 -1.23 -19.44
CA VAL A 319 0.00 -1.20 -20.50
C VAL A 319 -0.91 0.01 -20.33
N ASP A 320 -1.35 0.32 -19.11
CA ASP A 320 -2.11 1.54 -18.82
C ASP A 320 -1.32 2.80 -19.20
N MET A 321 -0.05 2.86 -18.82
CA MET A 321 0.84 3.96 -19.17
C MET A 321 1.09 4.07 -20.69
N TYR A 322 1.09 2.96 -21.42
CA TYR A 322 1.18 2.97 -22.88
C TYR A 322 -0.08 3.58 -23.53
N HIS A 323 -1.27 3.25 -23.03
CA HIS A 323 -2.54 3.73 -23.57
C HIS A 323 -2.89 5.15 -23.15
N ASN A 324 -2.62 5.51 -21.89
CA ASN A 324 -3.04 6.76 -21.28
C ASN A 324 -1.91 7.81 -21.18
N GLY A 325 -0.69 7.44 -21.57
CA GLY A 325 0.50 8.28 -21.51
C GLY A 325 1.21 8.25 -20.15
N LEU A 326 2.38 8.86 -20.10
CA LEU A 326 3.17 8.97 -18.87
C LEU A 326 2.41 9.80 -17.81
N PRO A 327 2.52 9.46 -16.50
CA PRO A 327 1.87 10.20 -15.43
C PRO A 327 2.22 11.68 -15.47
N ALA A 328 1.22 12.52 -15.74
CA ALA A 328 1.41 13.96 -15.81
C ALA A 328 1.47 14.58 -14.40
N PRO A 329 2.38 15.53 -14.16
CA PRO A 329 2.43 16.24 -12.89
C PRO A 329 1.21 17.16 -12.72
N LEU A 330 0.72 17.26 -11.48
CA LEU A 330 -0.38 18.16 -11.16
C LEU A 330 0.08 19.62 -11.22
N LYS A 331 -0.71 20.44 -11.88
CA LYS A 331 -0.46 21.86 -12.10
C LYS A 331 -1.21 22.72 -11.08
N ILE A 332 -0.61 23.85 -10.69
CA ILE A 332 -1.19 24.72 -9.64
C ILE A 332 -2.10 25.83 -10.19
N GLY A 333 -2.24 25.97 -11.50
CA GLY A 333 -3.02 27.03 -12.10
C GLY A 333 -2.32 28.41 -12.13
N LEU A 334 -0.98 28.40 -12.03
CA LEU A 334 -0.13 29.56 -12.33
C LEU A 334 0.56 29.32 -13.67
N ARG A 335 0.01 29.84 -14.76
CA ARG A 335 0.40 29.50 -16.12
C ARG A 335 1.91 29.46 -16.34
N GLY A 336 2.63 30.53 -16.02
CA GLY A 336 4.07 30.58 -16.22
C GLY A 336 4.86 29.56 -15.40
N PHE A 337 4.37 29.17 -14.21
CA PHE A 337 4.97 28.08 -13.42
C PHE A 337 4.59 26.72 -13.98
N ASP A 338 3.33 26.55 -14.37
CA ASP A 338 2.80 25.28 -14.87
C ASP A 338 3.45 24.85 -16.20
N GLU A 339 3.99 25.81 -16.97
CA GLU A 339 4.80 25.52 -18.17
C GLU A 339 6.17 24.92 -17.81
N LEU A 340 6.70 25.22 -16.60
CA LEU A 340 8.01 24.77 -16.14
C LEU A 340 7.96 23.52 -15.27
N ALA A 341 6.97 23.39 -14.38
CA ALA A 341 6.93 22.30 -13.41
C ALA A 341 5.52 21.95 -12.95
N GLY A 342 5.41 20.85 -12.24
CA GLY A 342 4.23 20.41 -11.49
C GLY A 342 4.63 19.40 -10.41
N PHE A 343 3.65 18.86 -9.67
CA PHE A 343 3.90 18.04 -8.49
C PHE A 343 3.34 16.64 -8.66
N VAL A 344 4.09 15.64 -8.18
CA VAL A 344 3.73 14.22 -8.22
C VAL A 344 3.91 13.64 -6.82
N LYS A 345 2.98 12.81 -6.35
CA LYS A 345 3.13 12.08 -5.09
C LYS A 345 4.30 11.08 -5.16
N GLY A 346 4.88 10.74 -4.01
CA GLY A 346 6.05 9.88 -3.93
C GLY A 346 7.38 10.60 -4.10
N TYR A 347 7.37 11.93 -4.34
CA TYR A 347 8.56 12.72 -4.66
C TYR A 347 8.73 13.94 -3.75
N MET A 348 9.91 14.56 -3.85
CA MET A 348 10.33 15.65 -2.95
C MET A 348 10.68 16.91 -3.72
N THR A 349 10.21 18.06 -3.21
CA THR A 349 10.52 19.40 -3.74
C THR A 349 11.32 20.22 -2.74
N LEU A 350 12.47 20.76 -3.15
CA LEU A 350 13.19 21.79 -2.42
C LEU A 350 12.71 23.17 -2.82
N ILE A 351 12.44 24.03 -1.84
CA ILE A 351 12.21 25.45 -2.02
C ILE A 351 13.30 26.22 -1.29
N THR A 352 14.11 26.96 -2.02
CA THR A 352 15.19 27.76 -1.47
C THR A 352 15.13 29.22 -1.94
N GLY A 353 16.04 30.05 -1.49
CA GLY A 353 16.11 31.48 -1.82
C GLY A 353 16.59 32.32 -0.65
N ILE A 354 16.88 33.59 -0.89
CA ILE A 354 17.34 34.53 0.13
C ILE A 354 16.30 34.67 1.26
N PRO A 355 16.73 34.79 2.55
CA PRO A 355 15.82 35.11 3.64
C PRO A 355 15.00 36.38 3.35
N GLY A 356 13.67 36.33 3.59
CA GLY A 356 12.76 37.44 3.31
C GLY A 356 12.29 37.58 1.85
N HIS A 357 12.76 36.75 0.92
CA HIS A 357 12.35 36.81 -0.49
C HIS A 357 11.06 36.06 -0.82
N GLY A 358 10.34 35.50 0.17
CA GLY A 358 8.99 34.95 0.00
C GLY A 358 8.91 33.46 -0.27
N LYS A 359 9.91 32.67 0.16
CA LYS A 359 9.89 31.19 0.06
C LYS A 359 8.63 30.56 0.62
N SER A 360 8.35 30.79 1.92
CA SER A 360 7.16 30.26 2.60
C SER A 360 5.87 30.82 2.00
N ASP A 361 5.88 32.08 1.54
CA ASP A 361 4.73 32.69 0.85
C ASP A 361 4.39 31.99 -0.47
N PHE A 362 5.42 31.59 -1.25
CA PHE A 362 5.22 30.86 -2.50
C PHE A 362 4.83 29.41 -2.23
N LEU A 363 5.39 28.80 -1.18
CA LEU A 363 4.96 27.47 -0.73
C LEU A 363 3.49 27.47 -0.28
N ASP A 364 3.06 28.48 0.48
CA ASP A 364 1.65 28.65 0.85
C ASP A 364 0.75 28.78 -0.39
N GLU A 365 1.20 29.49 -1.44
CA GLU A 365 0.50 29.57 -2.71
C GLU A 365 0.34 28.21 -3.38
N ILE A 366 1.43 27.42 -3.44
CA ILE A 366 1.42 26.06 -3.99
C ILE A 366 0.41 25.21 -3.22
N THR A 367 0.52 25.15 -1.90
CA THR A 367 -0.29 24.24 -1.07
C THR A 367 -1.78 24.58 -1.12
N VAL A 368 -2.13 25.87 -1.08
CA VAL A 368 -3.53 26.30 -1.22
C VAL A 368 -4.07 25.97 -2.62
N ARG A 369 -3.30 26.20 -3.68
CA ARG A 369 -3.74 25.86 -5.04
C ARG A 369 -3.85 24.35 -5.26
N MET A 370 -2.98 23.56 -4.66
CA MET A 370 -3.10 22.08 -4.68
C MET A 370 -4.38 21.63 -3.99
N LEU A 371 -4.74 22.23 -2.85
CA LEU A 371 -6.02 21.98 -2.20
C LEU A 371 -7.20 22.38 -3.11
N ILE A 372 -7.19 23.57 -3.66
CA ILE A 372 -8.32 24.12 -4.44
C ILE A 372 -8.51 23.35 -5.76
N ASN A 373 -7.43 23.08 -6.49
CA ASN A 373 -7.50 22.50 -7.82
C ASN A 373 -7.58 20.96 -7.81
N HIS A 374 -7.01 20.32 -6.80
CA HIS A 374 -6.84 18.86 -6.78
C HIS A 374 -7.36 18.19 -5.49
N GLY A 375 -7.82 18.96 -4.51
CA GLY A 375 -8.31 18.44 -3.24
C GLY A 375 -7.20 17.88 -2.33
N TRP A 376 -5.93 18.19 -2.58
CA TRP A 376 -4.83 17.69 -1.78
C TRP A 376 -4.89 18.19 -0.34
N LYS A 377 -4.77 17.29 0.59
CA LYS A 377 -4.72 17.54 2.03
C LYS A 377 -3.27 17.56 2.52
N GLY A 378 -2.96 18.36 3.53
CA GLY A 378 -1.59 18.53 3.94
C GLY A 378 -1.29 18.62 5.42
N GLY A 379 -0.10 18.13 5.80
CA GLY A 379 0.50 18.29 7.11
C GLY A 379 1.61 19.36 7.10
N PHE A 380 1.65 20.24 8.07
CA PHE A 380 2.64 21.32 8.16
C PHE A 380 3.49 21.22 9.40
N PHE A 381 4.77 21.00 9.24
CA PHE A 381 5.80 21.27 10.24
C PHE A 381 6.47 22.59 9.87
N SER A 382 5.97 23.70 10.43
CA SER A 382 6.43 25.06 10.08
C SER A 382 6.68 25.89 11.34
N PRO A 383 7.76 25.61 12.08
CA PRO A 383 8.09 26.33 13.31
C PRO A 383 8.41 27.81 13.10
N GLU A 384 8.80 28.22 11.91
CA GLU A 384 9.06 29.64 11.58
C GLU A 384 7.79 30.44 11.43
N ASN A 385 6.66 29.82 11.05
CA ASN A 385 5.35 30.46 10.93
C ASN A 385 4.59 30.48 12.28
N LYS A 386 5.22 30.95 13.33
CA LYS A 386 4.60 31.07 14.66
C LYS A 386 4.09 32.50 14.93
N PRO A 387 2.98 32.62 15.67
CA PRO A 387 2.05 31.57 16.08
C PRO A 387 1.23 31.04 14.89
N THR A 388 0.76 29.79 14.97
CA THR A 388 0.00 29.10 13.91
C THR A 388 -1.20 29.92 13.39
N LYS A 389 -1.86 30.69 14.27
CA LYS A 389 -2.96 31.60 13.87
C LYS A 389 -2.54 32.63 12.79
N LEU A 390 -1.29 33.09 12.79
CA LEU A 390 -0.78 33.99 11.75
C LEU A 390 -0.56 33.27 10.41
N HIS A 391 -0.11 32.01 10.46
CA HIS A 391 -0.03 31.18 9.25
C HIS A 391 -1.43 30.94 8.66
N ILE A 392 -2.41 30.57 9.51
CA ILE A 392 -3.80 30.39 9.08
C ILE A 392 -4.34 31.67 8.46
N SER A 393 -4.04 32.85 9.02
CA SER A 393 -4.49 34.13 8.45
C SER A 393 -3.91 34.41 7.05
N LYS A 394 -2.66 34.02 6.78
CA LYS A 394 -2.04 34.13 5.45
C LYS A 394 -2.75 33.21 4.45
N LEU A 395 -3.01 31.95 4.82
CA LEU A 395 -3.70 30.98 3.97
C LEU A 395 -5.15 31.44 3.68
N ALA A 396 -5.89 31.93 4.69
CA ALA A 396 -7.24 32.44 4.53
C ALA A 396 -7.30 33.63 3.56
N ARG A 397 -6.34 34.56 3.64
CA ARG A 397 -6.23 35.68 2.67
C ARG A 397 -6.06 35.18 1.25
N LYS A 398 -5.21 34.15 1.05
CA LYS A 398 -5.03 33.55 -0.27
C LYS A 398 -6.32 32.89 -0.77
N ILE A 399 -7.03 32.17 0.09
CA ILE A 399 -8.29 31.49 -0.27
C ILE A 399 -9.37 32.50 -0.66
N ILE A 400 -9.54 33.56 0.13
CA ILE A 400 -10.60 34.57 -0.08
C ILE A 400 -10.23 35.61 -1.12
N GLY A 401 -8.97 35.91 -1.32
CA GLY A 401 -8.51 36.94 -2.24
C GLY A 401 -8.53 38.37 -1.66
N LYS A 402 -8.79 38.52 -0.34
CA LYS A 402 -8.96 39.81 0.34
C LYS A 402 -7.96 40.03 1.46
N ALA A 403 -7.82 41.27 1.91
CA ALA A 403 -7.01 41.63 3.06
C ALA A 403 -7.58 41.05 4.37
N TRP A 404 -6.71 40.90 5.37
CA TRP A 404 -7.12 40.51 6.73
C TRP A 404 -7.72 41.67 7.51
N GLU A 405 -7.21 42.88 7.30
CA GLU A 405 -7.56 44.10 8.01
C GLU A 405 -7.64 45.30 7.07
N GLY A 406 -8.22 46.39 7.54
CA GLY A 406 -8.38 47.61 6.76
C GLY A 406 -9.61 47.61 5.86
N GLU A 407 -9.65 48.59 4.93
CA GLU A 407 -10.71 48.73 3.94
C GLU A 407 -10.63 47.56 2.93
N GLY A 408 -11.77 46.98 2.58
CA GLY A 408 -11.83 45.80 1.70
C GLY A 408 -11.38 44.47 2.36
N ARG A 409 -11.30 44.39 3.71
CA ARG A 409 -11.03 43.17 4.43
C ARG A 409 -12.12 42.12 4.19
N MET A 410 -11.76 40.84 4.37
CA MET A 410 -12.73 39.74 4.33
C MET A 410 -13.78 39.88 5.44
N THR A 411 -15.01 39.48 5.15
CA THR A 411 -16.10 39.40 6.12
C THR A 411 -15.94 38.23 7.06
N LEU A 412 -16.67 38.18 8.18
CA LEU A 412 -16.65 37.02 9.09
C LEU A 412 -17.19 35.76 8.41
N THR A 413 -18.14 35.87 7.50
CA THR A 413 -18.67 34.74 6.74
C THR A 413 -17.58 34.16 5.81
N GLU A 414 -16.86 35.01 5.10
CA GLU A 414 -15.74 34.60 4.25
C GLU A 414 -14.61 33.98 5.07
N LEU A 415 -14.28 34.57 6.21
CA LEU A 415 -13.29 34.00 7.13
C LEU A 415 -13.73 32.61 7.63
N SER A 416 -14.99 32.46 8.04
CA SER A 416 -15.53 31.18 8.50
C SER A 416 -15.45 30.10 7.41
N ALA A 417 -15.77 30.44 6.16
CA ALA A 417 -15.66 29.52 5.04
C ALA A 417 -14.20 29.09 4.79
N ALA A 418 -13.24 30.03 4.81
CA ALA A 418 -11.82 29.72 4.65
C ALA A 418 -11.30 28.85 5.80
N VAL A 419 -11.68 29.16 7.04
CA VAL A 419 -11.26 28.37 8.23
C VAL A 419 -11.87 26.97 8.19
N THR A 420 -13.12 26.81 7.79
CA THR A 420 -13.76 25.50 7.61
C THR A 420 -13.02 24.66 6.56
N LEU A 421 -12.69 25.26 5.42
CA LEU A 421 -11.92 24.58 4.37
C LEU A 421 -10.55 24.14 4.90
N LEU A 422 -9.82 25.02 5.59
CA LEU A 422 -8.50 24.70 6.14
C LEU A 422 -8.57 23.64 7.23
N ASN A 423 -9.57 23.71 8.13
CA ASN A 423 -9.75 22.76 9.22
C ASN A 423 -10.00 21.33 8.73
N ASN A 424 -10.64 21.17 7.59
CA ASN A 424 -10.96 19.86 7.02
C ASN A 424 -9.82 19.27 6.19
N ASN A 425 -8.79 20.07 5.85
CA ASN A 425 -7.78 19.65 4.88
C ASN A 425 -6.33 19.90 5.31
N PHE A 426 -6.07 20.74 6.33
CA PHE A 426 -4.70 21.07 6.75
C PHE A 426 -4.50 20.86 8.23
N TRP A 427 -3.36 20.23 8.61
CA TRP A 427 -2.98 19.92 9.98
C TRP A 427 -1.59 20.47 10.31
N TRP A 428 -1.41 21.00 11.52
CA TRP A 428 -0.14 21.57 11.98
C TRP A 428 0.51 20.67 13.01
N ILE A 429 1.70 20.16 12.69
CA ILE A 429 2.55 19.36 13.57
C ILE A 429 3.24 20.31 14.54
N LYS A 430 3.01 20.11 15.84
CA LYS A 430 3.62 20.95 16.89
C LYS A 430 5.04 20.51 17.18
N GLN A 431 5.99 21.45 17.12
CA GLN A 431 7.35 21.21 17.52
C GLN A 431 7.44 20.95 19.05
N LYS A 432 8.02 19.83 19.43
CA LYS A 432 8.44 19.50 20.79
C LYS A 432 9.95 19.78 20.95
N LYS A 433 10.45 19.77 22.21
CA LYS A 433 11.90 19.91 22.46
C LYS A 433 12.66 18.76 21.77
N ASN A 434 13.75 19.07 21.07
CA ASN A 434 14.58 18.10 20.32
C ASN A 434 13.76 17.30 19.28
N PHE A 435 12.92 17.98 18.51
CA PHE A 435 12.08 17.36 17.49
C PHE A 435 12.93 16.89 16.30
N THR A 436 13.08 15.59 16.19
CA THR A 436 13.90 14.93 15.16
C THR A 436 13.09 14.58 13.91
N ILE A 437 13.76 14.11 12.87
CA ILE A 437 13.11 13.55 11.68
C ILE A 437 12.26 12.31 12.03
N ASP A 438 12.69 11.50 13.00
CA ASP A 438 11.89 10.34 13.43
C ASP A 438 10.55 10.78 14.01
N ASN A 439 10.55 11.80 14.88
CA ASN A 439 9.31 12.37 15.42
C ASN A 439 8.42 12.99 14.33
N LEU A 440 9.03 13.58 13.31
CA LEU A 440 8.31 14.12 12.16
C LEU A 440 7.62 13.01 11.37
N LEU A 441 8.36 11.95 11.02
CA LEU A 441 7.84 10.83 10.25
C LEU A 441 6.73 10.09 11.00
N GLU A 442 6.88 9.86 12.33
CA GLU A 442 5.81 9.30 13.17
C GLU A 442 4.52 10.15 13.11
N ALA A 443 4.66 11.48 13.26
CA ALA A 443 3.50 12.38 13.21
C ALA A 443 2.87 12.45 11.81
N VAL A 444 3.66 12.39 10.74
CA VAL A 444 3.17 12.37 9.36
C VAL A 444 2.46 11.06 9.07
N GLU A 445 3.00 9.93 9.54
CA GLU A 445 2.37 8.61 9.38
C GLU A 445 0.99 8.56 10.07
N GLU A 446 0.88 9.09 11.29
CA GLU A 446 -0.40 9.25 11.98
C GLU A 446 -1.40 10.11 11.18
N LEU A 447 -0.94 11.21 10.57
CA LEU A 447 -1.79 12.05 9.72
C LEU A 447 -2.22 11.34 8.41
N ILE A 448 -1.36 10.52 7.82
CA ILE A 448 -1.71 9.69 6.66
C ILE A 448 -2.82 8.70 7.03
N GLU A 449 -2.64 7.97 8.13
CA GLU A 449 -3.58 6.93 8.56
C GLU A 449 -4.94 7.50 9.00
N THR A 450 -4.94 8.65 9.69
CA THR A 450 -6.16 9.23 10.26
C THR A 450 -6.90 10.17 9.31
N HIS A 451 -6.18 10.89 8.44
CA HIS A 451 -6.74 11.96 7.63
C HIS A 451 -6.51 11.81 6.13
N GLY A 452 -5.63 10.88 5.73
CA GLY A 452 -5.31 10.66 4.33
C GLY A 452 -4.66 11.87 3.68
N ILE A 453 -3.59 12.43 4.30
CA ILE A 453 -2.89 13.58 3.72
C ILE A 453 -2.13 13.19 2.46
N ASP A 454 -2.03 14.10 1.51
CA ASP A 454 -1.39 13.93 0.20
C ASP A 454 0.01 14.53 0.15
N PHE A 455 0.29 15.48 1.04
CA PHE A 455 1.61 16.10 1.17
C PHE A 455 1.93 16.49 2.61
N PHE A 456 3.22 16.69 2.86
CA PHE A 456 3.64 17.38 4.08
C PHE A 456 4.75 18.41 3.79
N VAL A 457 4.86 19.37 4.68
CA VAL A 457 5.75 20.53 4.58
C VAL A 457 6.74 20.52 5.73
N VAL A 458 8.00 20.76 5.43
CA VAL A 458 9.07 21.07 6.39
C VAL A 458 9.58 22.49 6.13
N ASP A 459 9.14 23.46 6.92
CA ASP A 459 9.50 24.89 6.77
C ASP A 459 9.98 25.46 8.12
N ALA A 460 11.29 25.48 8.34
CA ALA A 460 12.38 25.11 7.47
C ALA A 460 13.17 23.91 8.03
N TRP A 461 13.96 23.25 7.16
CA TRP A 461 14.82 22.11 7.50
C TRP A 461 15.69 22.33 8.74
N ASN A 462 16.30 23.50 8.85
CA ASN A 462 17.18 23.86 9.96
C ASN A 462 16.48 24.02 11.32
N THR A 463 15.17 23.89 11.39
CA THR A 463 14.40 23.89 12.65
C THR A 463 14.23 22.51 13.26
N LEU A 464 14.55 21.47 12.52
CA LEU A 464 14.64 20.10 13.05
C LEU A 464 15.91 19.96 13.91
N TYR A 465 15.85 19.09 14.90
CA TYR A 465 17.04 18.75 15.68
C TYR A 465 17.93 17.78 14.89
N HIS A 466 19.17 18.14 14.71
CA HIS A 466 20.18 17.35 14.00
C HIS A 466 21.29 16.90 14.95
N GLU A 467 21.68 15.64 14.89
CA GLU A 467 22.85 15.10 15.63
C GLU A 467 24.19 15.46 14.96
N GLY A 468 24.14 16.07 13.78
CA GLY A 468 25.25 16.54 12.97
C GLY A 468 24.75 17.36 11.80
N ASP A 469 25.65 18.15 11.23
CA ASP A 469 25.34 19.03 10.09
C ASP A 469 26.23 18.70 8.88
N ASP A 470 26.84 17.54 8.86
CA ASP A 470 27.68 17.12 7.75
C ASP A 470 26.83 16.65 6.54
N SER A 471 27.43 16.61 5.38
CA SER A 471 26.78 16.18 4.14
C SER A 471 26.33 14.72 4.22
N ILE A 472 27.04 13.87 4.95
CA ILE A 472 26.71 12.45 5.13
C ILE A 472 25.40 12.30 5.91
N TYR A 473 25.24 13.07 7.00
CA TYR A 473 24.00 13.08 7.77
C TYR A 473 22.82 13.55 6.91
N ILE A 474 22.98 14.69 6.20
CA ILE A 474 21.94 15.24 5.33
C ILE A 474 21.57 14.24 4.24
N SER A 475 22.55 13.63 3.56
CA SER A 475 22.33 12.60 2.54
C SER A 475 21.51 11.44 3.08
N LYS A 476 21.85 10.91 4.26
CA LYS A 476 21.15 9.81 4.90
C LYS A 476 19.70 10.17 5.23
N GLN A 477 19.45 11.36 5.74
CA GLN A 477 18.09 11.78 6.10
C GLN A 477 17.24 12.04 4.85
N LEU A 478 17.79 12.68 3.81
CA LEU A 478 17.09 12.87 2.54
C LEU A 478 16.76 11.54 1.86
N GLN A 479 17.65 10.54 1.94
CA GLN A 479 17.37 9.19 1.45
C GLN A 479 16.20 8.54 2.20
N ARG A 480 16.15 8.65 3.51
CA ARG A 480 15.04 8.11 4.33
C ARG A 480 13.73 8.79 3.99
N LEU A 481 13.73 10.10 3.82
CA LEU A 481 12.55 10.87 3.42
C LEU A 481 12.07 10.48 2.02
N SER A 482 12.99 10.28 1.07
CA SER A 482 12.64 9.82 -0.29
C SER A 482 11.95 8.46 -0.26
N ILE A 483 12.52 7.47 0.44
CA ILE A 483 11.92 6.14 0.62
C ILE A 483 10.55 6.22 1.31
N PHE A 484 10.42 7.09 2.32
CA PHE A 484 9.14 7.30 3.01
C PHE A 484 8.08 7.87 2.06
N CYS A 485 8.43 8.90 1.29
CA CYS A 485 7.52 9.54 0.32
C CYS A 485 7.04 8.54 -0.75
N GLU A 486 7.97 7.75 -1.29
CA GLU A 486 7.66 6.70 -2.28
C GLU A 486 6.73 5.64 -1.70
N ASN A 487 7.07 5.04 -0.54
CA ASN A 487 6.29 3.98 0.09
C ASN A 487 4.89 4.41 0.54
N LYS A 488 4.75 5.67 1.00
CA LYS A 488 3.47 6.22 1.47
C LYS A 488 2.70 6.96 0.37
N ASN A 489 3.27 7.07 -0.83
CA ASN A 489 2.72 7.82 -1.97
C ASN A 489 2.28 9.24 -1.58
N ILE A 490 3.18 10.00 -0.93
CA ILE A 490 2.95 11.34 -0.41
C ILE A 490 4.01 12.31 -0.93
N HIS A 491 3.64 13.58 -1.21
CA HIS A 491 4.62 14.59 -1.64
C HIS A 491 5.23 15.33 -0.47
N LEU A 492 6.54 15.59 -0.51
CA LEU A 492 7.24 16.37 0.51
C LEU A 492 7.75 17.70 -0.04
N PHE A 493 7.36 18.79 0.61
CA PHE A 493 7.94 20.12 0.41
C PHE A 493 8.95 20.43 1.52
N ILE A 494 10.19 20.74 1.15
CA ILE A 494 11.24 21.14 2.08
C ILE A 494 11.67 22.57 1.76
N VAL A 495 11.63 23.43 2.77
CA VAL A 495 12.27 24.75 2.71
C VAL A 495 13.64 24.65 3.37
N ALA A 496 14.69 25.04 2.65
CA ALA A 496 16.04 25.11 3.20
C ALA A 496 16.68 26.47 2.89
N HIS A 497 17.42 26.97 3.89
CA HIS A 497 18.13 28.26 3.78
C HIS A 497 19.52 28.06 3.18
N PRO A 498 19.97 29.00 2.31
CA PRO A 498 21.33 29.00 1.83
C PRO A 498 22.31 29.39 2.94
N TYR A 499 23.60 29.12 2.73
CA TYR A 499 24.65 29.79 3.48
C TYR A 499 24.50 31.31 3.39
N LYS A 500 25.27 32.02 4.25
CA LYS A 500 25.27 33.49 4.20
C LYS A 500 25.74 33.97 2.82
N MET A 501 24.78 34.47 2.04
CA MET A 501 25.02 34.98 0.70
C MET A 501 25.63 36.38 0.76
N GLN A 502 26.53 36.66 -0.17
CA GLN A 502 27.08 37.99 -0.39
C GLN A 502 26.31 38.67 -1.53
N LYS A 503 26.15 39.99 -1.45
CA LYS A 503 25.66 40.80 -2.56
C LYS A 503 26.61 40.74 -3.74
N GLU A 504 26.12 40.94 -4.93
CA GLU A 504 26.97 41.08 -6.12
C GLU A 504 27.86 42.32 -5.98
N LYS A 505 29.09 42.23 -6.54
CA LYS A 505 29.99 43.36 -6.55
C LYS A 505 29.32 44.59 -7.20
N ASP A 506 29.41 45.72 -6.52
CA ASP A 506 28.87 47.00 -6.97
C ASP A 506 27.32 46.98 -7.20
N SER A 507 26.59 46.08 -6.54
CA SER A 507 25.12 45.92 -6.64
C SER A 507 24.50 45.78 -5.25
N GLU A 508 23.29 46.32 -5.09
CA GLU A 508 22.47 46.03 -3.91
C GLU A 508 21.75 44.67 -4.02
N LYS A 509 21.85 43.97 -5.17
CA LYS A 509 21.19 42.71 -5.45
C LYS A 509 22.01 41.53 -5.01
N TYR A 510 21.32 40.47 -4.59
CA TYR A 510 21.91 39.16 -4.39
C TYR A 510 21.79 38.36 -5.69
N ARG A 511 22.74 37.46 -5.96
CA ARG A 511 22.54 36.46 -6.99
C ARG A 511 21.44 35.47 -6.60
N VAL A 512 20.83 34.84 -7.58
CA VAL A 512 19.85 33.77 -7.37
C VAL A 512 20.50 32.61 -6.63
N VAL A 513 19.84 32.14 -5.58
CA VAL A 513 20.33 31.01 -4.79
C VAL A 513 20.29 29.74 -5.64
N SER A 514 21.43 29.07 -5.75
CA SER A 514 21.57 27.74 -6.36
C SER A 514 21.38 26.65 -5.29
N PRO A 515 20.99 25.42 -5.64
CA PRO A 515 21.01 24.30 -4.70
C PRO A 515 22.34 24.10 -4.03
N TYR A 516 23.45 24.43 -4.71
CA TYR A 516 24.81 24.36 -4.20
C TYR A 516 25.16 25.43 -3.14
N ASP A 517 24.28 26.40 -2.94
CA ASP A 517 24.42 27.39 -1.86
C ASP A 517 23.75 26.95 -0.56
N VAL A 518 22.98 25.86 -0.57
CA VAL A 518 22.33 25.30 0.61
C VAL A 518 23.36 24.44 1.38
N LYS A 519 23.34 24.47 2.70
CA LYS A 519 24.25 23.67 3.53
C LYS A 519 24.06 22.17 3.21
N GLY A 520 25.15 21.45 2.89
CA GLY A 520 25.10 20.09 2.35
C GLY A 520 24.89 20.02 0.83
N ALA A 521 25.35 21.04 0.15
CA ALA A 521 25.19 21.44 -1.26
C ALA A 521 24.87 20.36 -2.30
N SER A 522 25.77 19.37 -2.51
CA SER A 522 25.60 18.31 -3.52
C SER A 522 24.40 17.42 -3.23
N GLU A 523 24.17 17.11 -1.95
CA GLU A 523 23.12 16.19 -1.51
C GLU A 523 21.71 16.69 -1.84
N TRP A 524 21.50 18.00 -1.75
CA TRP A 524 20.22 18.62 -2.12
C TRP A 524 19.95 18.49 -3.61
N TYR A 525 20.97 18.74 -4.44
CA TYR A 525 20.81 18.61 -5.87
C TYR A 525 20.60 17.15 -6.28
N ASP A 526 21.32 16.22 -5.69
CA ASP A 526 21.27 14.80 -6.06
C ASP A 526 19.96 14.12 -5.64
N LYS A 527 19.49 14.41 -4.42
CA LYS A 527 18.39 13.67 -3.79
C LYS A 527 16.98 14.23 -4.05
N LEU A 528 16.84 15.53 -4.35
CA LEU A 528 15.54 16.15 -4.58
C LEU A 528 15.12 16.05 -6.05
N ASP A 529 13.83 15.89 -6.28
CA ASP A 529 13.29 15.63 -7.62
C ASP A 529 12.93 16.92 -8.37
N LEU A 530 12.47 17.93 -7.63
CA LEU A 530 12.18 19.28 -8.11
C LEU A 530 12.88 20.31 -7.21
N ILE A 531 13.54 21.29 -7.79
CA ILE A 531 14.23 22.34 -7.04
C ILE A 531 13.78 23.71 -7.55
N ILE A 532 13.29 24.51 -6.62
CA ILE A 532 12.73 25.85 -6.87
C ILE A 532 13.50 26.86 -6.04
N SER A 533 14.01 27.92 -6.68
CA SER A 533 14.57 29.09 -5.99
C SER A 533 13.66 30.30 -6.16
N VAL A 534 13.31 30.93 -5.04
CA VAL A 534 12.44 32.11 -5.00
C VAL A 534 13.30 33.35 -4.83
N TYR A 535 13.22 34.27 -5.78
CA TYR A 535 13.92 35.55 -5.78
C TYR A 535 12.94 36.69 -5.90
N ARG A 536 12.92 37.63 -4.92
CA ARG A 536 12.10 38.81 -4.95
C ARG A 536 12.95 40.03 -5.25
N ASP A 537 12.63 40.73 -6.34
CA ASP A 537 13.13 42.05 -6.64
C ASP A 537 12.20 43.08 -6.00
N PHE A 538 12.70 43.78 -4.98
CA PHE A 538 11.92 44.75 -4.23
C PHE A 538 11.76 46.07 -5.00
N GLN A 539 12.67 46.40 -5.93
CA GLN A 539 12.60 47.60 -6.75
C GLN A 539 11.53 47.44 -7.83
N GLU A 540 11.58 46.33 -8.54
CA GLU A 540 10.61 45.98 -9.60
C GLU A 540 9.29 45.44 -9.04
N LYS A 541 9.18 45.20 -7.72
CA LYS A 541 8.01 44.60 -7.04
C LYS A 541 7.59 43.27 -7.67
N GLN A 542 8.56 42.50 -8.11
CA GLN A 542 8.37 41.25 -8.83
C GLN A 542 9.02 40.07 -8.08
N THR A 543 8.40 38.92 -8.12
CA THR A 543 8.96 37.70 -7.60
C THR A 543 9.24 36.73 -8.75
N THR A 544 10.50 36.36 -8.93
CA THR A 544 10.92 35.39 -9.96
C THR A 544 11.09 34.03 -9.32
N ILE A 545 10.49 33.05 -9.93
CA ILE A 545 10.56 31.64 -9.55
C ILE A 545 11.49 30.96 -10.55
N HIS A 546 12.62 30.46 -10.05
CA HIS A 546 13.59 29.71 -10.83
C HIS A 546 13.41 28.21 -10.57
N VAL A 547 12.98 27.47 -11.57
CA VAL A 547 12.99 26.00 -11.55
C VAL A 547 14.40 25.57 -11.98
N GLN A 548 15.16 25.01 -11.04
CA GLN A 548 16.59 24.71 -11.23
C GLN A 548 16.86 23.23 -11.46
N LYS A 549 15.90 22.36 -11.11
CA LYS A 549 15.95 20.92 -11.40
C LYS A 549 14.52 20.40 -11.60
N VAL A 550 14.36 19.56 -12.62
CA VAL A 550 13.19 18.70 -12.82
C VAL A 550 13.72 17.31 -13.16
N LYS A 551 13.33 16.28 -12.40
CA LYS A 551 13.88 14.93 -12.51
C LYS A 551 13.56 14.27 -13.86
N PHE A 552 12.32 14.38 -14.31
CA PHE A 552 11.85 13.75 -15.54
C PHE A 552 11.38 14.82 -16.54
N SER A 553 11.81 14.69 -17.80
CA SER A 553 11.51 15.66 -18.86
C SER A 553 10.01 15.84 -19.15
N HIS A 554 9.19 14.81 -18.92
CA HIS A 554 7.74 14.92 -19.10
C HIS A 554 7.02 15.65 -17.93
N TRP A 555 7.72 15.96 -16.85
CA TRP A 555 7.18 16.76 -15.73
C TRP A 555 7.37 18.26 -15.94
N GLY A 556 8.34 18.65 -16.75
CA GLY A 556 8.63 20.05 -17.01
C GLY A 556 10.07 20.28 -17.46
N ASN A 557 10.49 21.56 -17.37
CA ASN A 557 11.81 22.00 -17.80
C ASN A 557 12.41 22.97 -16.80
N VAL A 558 13.72 23.03 -16.72
CA VAL A 558 14.40 24.10 -16.01
C VAL A 558 14.14 25.44 -16.70
N GLY A 559 13.97 26.48 -15.91
CA GLY A 559 13.64 27.80 -16.45
C GLY A 559 13.25 28.76 -15.34
N GLN A 560 12.73 29.91 -15.75
CA GLN A 560 12.26 30.90 -14.79
C GLN A 560 10.98 31.56 -15.28
N THR A 561 10.16 32.00 -14.33
CA THR A 561 8.95 32.77 -14.55
C THR A 561 8.82 33.82 -13.45
N SER A 562 8.13 34.93 -13.73
CA SER A 562 7.98 36.00 -12.77
C SER A 562 6.53 36.32 -12.52
N PHE A 563 6.23 36.73 -11.29
CA PHE A 563 4.89 37.07 -10.84
C PHE A 563 4.91 38.37 -10.08
N LYS A 564 3.80 39.10 -10.13
CA LYS A 564 3.53 40.22 -9.23
C LYS A 564 2.89 39.67 -7.95
N TYR A 565 3.35 40.19 -6.83
CA TYR A 565 2.73 39.90 -5.55
C TYR A 565 1.58 40.85 -5.25
N HIS A 566 0.42 40.29 -4.89
CA HIS A 566 -0.75 41.06 -4.50
C HIS A 566 -0.83 41.20 -2.97
N PRO A 567 -0.42 42.33 -2.37
CA PRO A 567 -0.29 42.45 -0.93
C PRO A 567 -1.58 42.17 -0.13
N PRO A 568 -2.78 42.62 -0.59
CA PRO A 568 -4.01 42.39 0.17
C PRO A 568 -4.33 40.89 0.34
N SER A 569 -4.27 40.11 -0.73
CA SER A 569 -4.60 38.69 -0.69
C SER A 569 -3.39 37.78 -0.40
N GLY A 570 -2.18 38.27 -0.59
CA GLY A 570 -0.97 37.43 -0.55
C GLY A 570 -0.80 36.49 -1.75
N ARG A 571 -1.59 36.61 -2.82
CA ARG A 571 -1.49 35.78 -4.05
C ARG A 571 -0.41 36.28 -5.00
N TYR A 572 0.03 35.36 -5.83
CA TYR A 572 0.89 35.63 -6.98
C TYR A 572 0.02 35.75 -8.24
N LEU A 573 0.23 36.82 -9.00
CA LEU A 573 -0.52 37.17 -10.20
C LEU A 573 0.41 37.18 -11.40
N ASP A 574 -0.16 36.95 -12.60
CA ASP A 574 0.57 37.08 -13.84
C ASP A 574 1.12 38.52 -13.97
N PRO A 575 2.32 38.75 -14.53
CA PRO A 575 2.91 40.06 -14.69
C PRO A 575 2.05 41.07 -15.46
N THR A 576 1.17 40.58 -16.32
CA THR A 576 0.23 41.40 -17.11
C THR A 576 -1.01 41.83 -16.33
N GLU A 577 -1.30 41.16 -15.20
CA GLU A 577 -2.46 41.45 -14.38
C GLU A 577 -2.28 42.76 -13.56
N ASN A 578 -3.39 43.44 -13.37
CA ASN A 578 -3.44 44.62 -12.51
C ASN A 578 -3.47 44.20 -11.03
N THR A 579 -2.45 44.55 -10.26
CA THR A 579 -2.34 44.22 -8.83
C THR A 579 -3.34 44.96 -7.94
N TYR A 580 -4.07 45.92 -8.47
CA TYR A 580 -5.15 46.62 -7.76
C TYR A 580 -6.54 46.07 -8.10
N LYS A 581 -6.63 45.05 -8.98
CA LYS A 581 -7.88 44.40 -9.32
C LYS A 581 -8.39 43.61 -8.11
N GLN A 582 -9.69 43.69 -7.87
CA GLN A 582 -10.32 42.77 -6.91
C GLN A 582 -10.14 41.32 -7.39
N ILE A 583 -9.74 40.44 -6.46
CA ILE A 583 -9.48 39.06 -6.74
C ILE A 583 -10.64 38.20 -6.21
N ASP A 584 -11.14 37.30 -7.03
CA ASP A 584 -12.26 36.45 -6.66
C ASP A 584 -11.89 35.43 -5.61
N SER A 585 -12.84 35.10 -4.75
CA SER A 585 -12.70 34.03 -3.76
C SER A 585 -12.73 32.65 -4.42
N TRP A 586 -11.78 31.80 -4.08
CA TRP A 586 -11.79 30.41 -4.58
C TRP A 586 -12.90 29.57 -3.93
N VAL A 587 -13.33 29.88 -2.72
CA VAL A 587 -14.40 29.13 -2.03
C VAL A 587 -15.74 29.32 -2.73
N TYR A 588 -16.09 30.57 -3.08
CA TYR A 588 -17.37 30.87 -3.76
C TYR A 588 -17.42 30.25 -5.17
N PHE A 589 -16.33 30.27 -5.90
CA PHE A 589 -16.28 29.69 -7.24
C PHE A 589 -16.56 28.17 -7.23
N LYS A 590 -16.09 27.44 -6.22
CA LYS A 590 -16.40 26.00 -6.07
C LYS A 590 -17.83 25.71 -5.63
N GLN A 591 -18.42 26.56 -4.79
CA GLN A 591 -19.83 26.40 -4.37
C GLN A 591 -20.79 26.62 -5.54
N GLU A 592 -20.55 27.64 -6.39
CA GLU A 592 -21.36 27.87 -7.59
C GLU A 592 -21.29 26.70 -8.59
N GLN A 593 -20.15 26.05 -8.72
CA GLN A 593 -20.02 24.84 -9.57
C GLN A 593 -20.76 23.61 -9.02
N ILE A 594 -20.94 23.50 -7.71
CA ILE A 594 -21.66 22.38 -7.08
C ILE A 594 -23.18 22.59 -7.14
N GLU A 595 -23.66 23.83 -7.07
CA GLU A 595 -25.09 24.16 -7.14
C GLU A 595 -25.69 24.03 -8.57
N PHE A 596 -24.85 24.00 -9.62
CA PHE A 596 -25.29 23.90 -11.02
C PHE A 596 -25.23 22.50 -11.64
N THR A 597 -25.12 21.44 -10.87
CA THR A 597 -25.41 20.10 -11.37
C THR A 597 -26.89 19.81 -11.12
N PRO A 598 -27.77 19.86 -12.14
CA PRO A 598 -29.15 19.46 -11.95
C PRO A 598 -29.14 17.98 -11.59
N GLN A 599 -29.58 17.63 -10.39
CA GLN A 599 -30.06 16.30 -10.14
C GLN A 599 -31.27 16.09 -11.08
N HIS A 600 -31.08 15.30 -12.12
CA HIS A 600 -32.23 14.70 -12.78
C HIS A 600 -32.88 13.78 -11.74
N ASP A 601 -34.03 14.24 -11.23
CA ASP A 601 -34.97 13.37 -10.57
C ASP A 601 -35.42 12.33 -11.61
N GLU A 602 -34.76 11.17 -11.61
CA GLU A 602 -35.34 9.98 -12.20
C GLU A 602 -36.47 9.55 -11.27
N GLU A 603 -37.70 9.80 -11.71
CA GLU A 603 -38.91 9.24 -11.13
C GLU A 603 -38.74 7.71 -11.02
N MET A 604 -38.81 7.22 -9.79
CA MET A 604 -38.81 5.79 -9.53
C MET A 604 -40.08 5.20 -10.14
N PRO A 605 -39.98 4.20 -11.02
CA PRO A 605 -41.16 3.40 -11.43
C PRO A 605 -41.55 2.50 -10.26
N PHE A 606 -42.83 2.45 -9.96
CA PHE A 606 -43.53 1.66 -8.93
C PHE A 606 -43.14 0.18 -8.89
#